data_d6c53cfe9dbf8cab0a3a8db591a486e5
#
_entry.id   d6c53cfe9dbf8cab0a3a8db591a486e5
#
_cell.length_a   1.000
_cell.length_b   1.000
_cell.length_c   1.000
_cell.angle_alpha   90.00
_cell.angle_beta   90.00
_cell.angle_gamma   90.00
#
_symmetry.space_group_name_H-M   'P 1'
#
loop_
_entity.id
_entity.type
_entity.pdbx_description
1 polymer ?
#
loop_
_entity_poly.entity_id
_entity_poly.type
_entity_poly.pdbx_seq_one_letter_code
_entity_poly.pdbx_strand_id
1 'polypeptide(L)'
;MKNNISPKFIPDLSGKFLFMRHGESLFNKMREDPSRVYNPDLCDAHLSKEGIEQSKLKQKDINELNIIKIFVSPYYRALETMTYALESYPNIENIKAIVHPKISEVVCCGNDFIIDIKETKAKFNMKSKVKVDWSLFDEFIKKSKFDENFFFFENINLLDNKTKEEIYIKLKTLYDKGDMKEYKNELGKFLKEHYEYYRKYESFKHSNERFDEFKNYLKNEFKENLNDTNKKILCVCHSALLSAAISSTPFLKDEIEEEKEKCDNLYQIKNAEIISILI
;
A
#
# COMPACT_ATOMS: atom_id res chain seq x y z
N MET A 1 0.00 -19.21 30.35
CA MET A 1 0.19 -17.78 30.68
C MET A 1 0.03 -17.01 29.38
N LYS A 2 -1.05 -16.22 29.23
CA LYS A 2 -1.22 -15.36 28.06
C LYS A 2 -0.21 -14.23 28.21
N ASN A 3 0.81 -14.21 27.37
CA ASN A 3 1.70 -13.07 27.26
C ASN A 3 0.89 -11.88 26.73
N ASN A 4 0.48 -10.99 27.62
CA ASN A 4 -0.06 -9.69 27.26
C ASN A 4 1.07 -8.85 26.64
N ILE A 5 1.31 -9.06 25.35
CA ILE A 5 2.15 -8.15 24.57
C ILE A 5 1.26 -6.95 24.26
N SER A 6 1.60 -5.79 24.83
CA SER A 6 0.90 -4.54 24.52
C SER A 6 0.92 -4.31 23.00
N PRO A 7 -0.20 -3.89 22.41
CA PRO A 7 -0.26 -3.63 20.98
C PRO A 7 0.81 -2.59 20.60
N LYS A 8 1.51 -2.83 19.49
CA LYS A 8 2.53 -1.91 18.95
C LYS A 8 1.92 -0.65 18.32
N PHE A 9 0.63 -0.44 18.48
CA PHE A 9 -0.09 0.72 17.94
C PHE A 9 -1.06 1.27 18.99
N ILE A 10 -1.41 2.52 18.82
CA ILE A 10 -2.42 3.24 19.61
C ILE A 10 -3.57 3.57 18.64
N PRO A 11 -4.81 3.09 18.89
CA PRO A 11 -5.95 3.38 18.01
C PRO A 11 -6.51 4.80 18.23
N ASP A 12 -5.61 5.77 18.29
CA ASP A 12 -5.90 7.19 18.45
C ASP A 12 -4.91 8.06 17.64
N LEU A 13 -5.06 9.36 17.70
CA LEU A 13 -4.25 10.33 16.99
C LEU A 13 -3.13 10.97 17.85
N SER A 14 -2.84 10.41 19.04
CA SER A 14 -1.88 11.02 19.97
C SER A 14 -0.42 10.86 19.53
N GLY A 15 -0.08 9.77 18.82
CA GLY A 15 1.26 9.51 18.36
C GLY A 15 1.74 10.49 17.27
N LYS A 16 3.05 10.53 17.03
CA LYS A 16 3.67 11.34 15.98
C LYS A 16 3.42 10.78 14.58
N PHE A 17 3.56 9.46 14.41
CA PHE A 17 3.43 8.76 13.14
C PHE A 17 2.05 8.15 13.03
N LEU A 18 1.24 8.72 12.15
CA LEU A 18 -0.13 8.32 11.88
C LEU A 18 -0.18 7.52 10.59
N PHE A 19 -0.77 6.34 10.64
CA PHE A 19 -0.95 5.47 9.48
C PHE A 19 -2.43 5.35 9.18
N MET A 20 -2.80 5.70 7.95
CA MET A 20 -4.17 5.65 7.45
C MET A 20 -4.27 4.55 6.40
N ARG A 21 -5.19 3.60 6.61
CA ARG A 21 -5.59 2.69 5.55
C ARG A 21 -6.38 3.43 4.48
N HIS A 22 -6.21 3.07 3.21
CA HIS A 22 -7.04 3.59 2.13
C HIS A 22 -8.54 3.31 2.37
N GLY A 23 -9.42 4.16 1.81
CA GLY A 23 -10.88 3.96 1.76
C GLY A 23 -11.26 2.71 0.97
N GLU A 24 -12.54 2.31 1.01
CA GLU A 24 -13.01 1.17 0.25
C GLU A 24 -12.70 1.34 -1.25
N SER A 25 -11.97 0.39 -1.84
CA SER A 25 -11.76 0.33 -3.29
C SER A 25 -12.88 -0.44 -4.00
N LEU A 26 -12.98 -0.31 -5.33
CA LEU A 26 -13.88 -1.13 -6.14
C LEU A 26 -13.61 -2.63 -5.94
N PHE A 27 -12.35 -3.01 -5.74
CA PHE A 27 -11.98 -4.38 -5.38
C PHE A 27 -12.56 -4.79 -4.02
N ASN A 28 -12.47 -3.93 -3.00
CA ASN A 28 -13.03 -4.24 -1.68
C ASN A 28 -14.55 -4.36 -1.72
N LYS A 29 -15.22 -3.52 -2.53
CA LYS A 29 -16.66 -3.56 -2.73
C LYS A 29 -17.15 -4.90 -3.28
N MET A 30 -16.35 -5.55 -4.12
CA MET A 30 -16.67 -6.84 -4.73
C MET A 30 -16.26 -8.05 -3.87
N ARG A 31 -16.14 -7.90 -2.56
CA ARG A 31 -15.64 -8.97 -1.66
C ARG A 31 -16.43 -10.27 -1.72
N GLU A 32 -17.70 -10.23 -2.08
CA GLU A 32 -18.56 -11.42 -2.22
C GLU A 32 -18.30 -12.19 -3.52
N ASP A 33 -17.61 -11.58 -4.50
CA ASP A 33 -17.21 -12.23 -5.74
C ASP A 33 -15.78 -12.78 -5.62
N PRO A 34 -15.60 -14.12 -5.52
CA PRO A 34 -14.27 -14.70 -5.39
C PRO A 34 -13.40 -14.49 -6.65
N SER A 35 -14.01 -14.24 -7.80
CA SER A 35 -13.27 -14.02 -9.05
C SER A 35 -12.50 -12.70 -9.08
N ARG A 36 -12.84 -11.75 -8.20
CA ARG A 36 -12.16 -10.45 -8.13
C ARG A 36 -10.64 -10.54 -7.98
N VAL A 37 -10.15 -11.61 -7.32
CA VAL A 37 -8.72 -11.75 -6.97
C VAL A 37 -7.82 -11.98 -8.17
N TYR A 38 -8.38 -12.47 -9.28
CA TYR A 38 -7.69 -12.65 -10.56
C TYR A 38 -8.29 -11.85 -11.72
N ASN A 39 -9.19 -10.90 -11.41
CA ASN A 39 -9.77 -10.02 -12.40
C ASN A 39 -8.82 -8.86 -12.73
N PRO A 40 -8.23 -8.79 -13.95
CA PRO A 40 -7.29 -7.75 -14.31
C PRO A 40 -7.91 -6.34 -14.41
N ASP A 41 -9.24 -6.22 -14.52
CA ASP A 41 -9.93 -4.93 -14.50
C ASP A 41 -10.02 -4.32 -13.11
N LEU A 42 -9.67 -5.08 -12.08
CA LEU A 42 -9.60 -4.62 -10.69
C LEU A 42 -8.15 -4.42 -10.20
N CYS A 43 -7.17 -4.50 -11.10
CA CYS A 43 -5.79 -4.15 -10.78
C CYS A 43 -5.69 -2.68 -10.41
N ASP A 44 -4.94 -2.37 -9.35
CA ASP A 44 -4.80 -1.01 -8.79
C ASP A 44 -6.12 -0.23 -8.73
N ALA A 45 -7.16 -0.90 -8.24
CA ALA A 45 -8.53 -0.40 -8.30
C ALA A 45 -8.69 0.95 -7.61
N HIS A 46 -9.49 1.83 -8.23
CA HIS A 46 -9.95 3.10 -7.67
C HIS A 46 -10.77 2.92 -6.40
N LEU A 47 -10.97 4.00 -5.65
CA LEU A 47 -11.95 4.04 -4.57
C LEU A 47 -13.38 3.83 -5.12
N SER A 48 -14.22 3.13 -4.34
CA SER A 48 -15.65 3.14 -4.53
C SER A 48 -16.23 4.50 -4.11
N LYS A 49 -17.50 4.76 -4.42
CA LYS A 49 -18.21 5.95 -3.90
C LYS A 49 -18.18 5.99 -2.38
N GLU A 50 -18.38 4.85 -1.74
CA GLU A 50 -18.30 4.71 -0.29
C GLU A 50 -16.87 5.01 0.23
N GLY A 51 -15.83 4.53 -0.45
CA GLY A 51 -14.44 4.82 -0.07
C GLY A 51 -14.09 6.30 -0.16
N ILE A 52 -14.65 7.02 -1.14
CA ILE A 52 -14.52 8.48 -1.24
C ILE A 52 -15.15 9.17 -0.02
N GLU A 53 -16.39 8.79 0.33
CA GLU A 53 -17.08 9.38 1.49
C GLU A 53 -16.36 9.01 2.81
N GLN A 54 -15.89 7.77 2.98
CA GLN A 54 -15.07 7.38 4.13
C GLN A 54 -13.82 8.26 4.26
N SER A 55 -13.16 8.57 3.15
CA SER A 55 -11.98 9.43 3.14
C SER A 55 -12.32 10.88 3.52
N LYS A 56 -13.42 11.43 2.99
CA LYS A 56 -13.90 12.78 3.32
C LYS A 56 -14.32 12.93 4.77
N LEU A 57 -14.93 11.90 5.36
CA LEU A 57 -15.30 11.90 6.78
C LEU A 57 -14.11 12.10 7.72
N LYS A 58 -12.89 11.75 7.27
CA LYS A 58 -11.66 11.96 8.05
C LYS A 58 -11.14 13.39 8.02
N GLN A 59 -11.65 14.25 7.16
CA GLN A 59 -11.24 15.66 7.09
C GLN A 59 -11.38 16.36 8.43
N LYS A 60 -12.46 16.10 9.18
CA LYS A 60 -12.67 16.71 10.49
C LYS A 60 -11.51 16.41 11.45
N ASP A 61 -11.19 15.13 11.59
CA ASP A 61 -10.14 14.67 12.51
C ASP A 61 -8.75 15.18 12.04
N ILE A 62 -8.50 15.11 10.74
CA ILE A 62 -7.22 15.47 10.12
C ILE A 62 -6.97 16.98 10.15
N ASN A 63 -8.00 17.83 9.96
CA ASN A 63 -7.87 19.28 9.96
C ASN A 63 -7.47 19.86 11.31
N GLU A 64 -7.64 19.11 12.40
CA GLU A 64 -7.21 19.49 13.75
C GLU A 64 -5.73 19.13 14.03
N LEU A 65 -5.10 18.39 13.13
CA LEU A 65 -3.72 17.92 13.29
C LEU A 65 -2.72 18.90 12.68
N ASN A 66 -1.56 19.06 13.30
CA ASN A 66 -0.43 19.78 12.72
C ASN A 66 0.42 18.82 11.87
N ILE A 67 -0.03 18.55 10.64
CA ILE A 67 0.68 17.66 9.70
C ILE A 67 1.83 18.43 9.06
N ILE A 68 3.05 17.97 9.27
CA ILE A 68 4.27 18.57 8.71
C ILE A 68 4.81 17.80 7.51
N LYS A 69 4.40 16.54 7.34
CA LYS A 69 4.87 15.67 6.25
C LYS A 69 3.82 14.61 5.93
N ILE A 70 3.73 14.25 4.66
CA ILE A 70 2.84 13.19 4.18
C ILE A 70 3.66 12.19 3.39
N PHE A 71 3.46 10.91 3.68
CA PHE A 71 3.92 9.79 2.85
C PHE A 71 2.71 9.04 2.31
N VAL A 72 2.79 8.57 1.08
CA VAL A 72 1.69 7.86 0.44
C VAL A 72 2.22 6.69 -0.38
N SER A 73 1.48 5.59 -0.35
CA SER A 73 1.72 4.44 -1.23
C SER A 73 1.52 4.83 -2.71
N PRO A 74 2.28 4.23 -3.64
CA PRO A 74 2.14 4.50 -5.08
C PRO A 74 0.80 4.01 -5.67
N TYR A 75 0.01 3.21 -4.93
CA TYR A 75 -1.27 2.68 -5.41
C TYR A 75 -2.35 3.75 -5.49
N TYR A 76 -3.15 3.65 -6.56
CA TYR A 76 -4.18 4.63 -6.89
C TYR A 76 -5.16 4.88 -5.73
N ARG A 77 -5.66 3.81 -5.09
CA ARG A 77 -6.57 3.87 -3.94
C ARG A 77 -6.01 4.65 -2.75
N ALA A 78 -4.70 4.57 -2.51
CA ALA A 78 -4.04 5.32 -1.44
C ALA A 78 -3.89 6.81 -1.79
N LEU A 79 -3.50 7.11 -3.02
CA LEU A 79 -3.41 8.47 -3.55
C LEU A 79 -4.77 9.17 -3.58
N GLU A 80 -5.85 8.48 -3.99
CA GLU A 80 -7.21 9.02 -3.93
C GLU A 80 -7.65 9.27 -2.49
N THR A 81 -7.40 8.31 -1.58
CA THR A 81 -7.72 8.48 -0.15
C THR A 81 -7.05 9.72 0.42
N MET A 82 -5.75 9.88 0.18
CA MET A 82 -5.00 11.07 0.60
C MET A 82 -5.63 12.34 0.04
N THR A 83 -5.95 12.35 -1.25
CA THR A 83 -6.51 13.53 -1.92
C THR A 83 -7.84 13.94 -1.31
N TYR A 84 -8.76 13.00 -1.08
CA TYR A 84 -10.06 13.30 -0.50
C TYR A 84 -10.00 13.61 1.00
N ALA A 85 -9.14 12.93 1.75
CA ALA A 85 -8.98 13.17 3.19
C ALA A 85 -8.35 14.52 3.50
N LEU A 86 -7.53 15.06 2.59
CA LEU A 86 -6.82 16.33 2.76
C LEU A 86 -7.39 17.47 1.92
N GLU A 87 -8.53 17.27 1.24
CA GLU A 87 -9.11 18.28 0.33
C GLU A 87 -9.37 19.63 0.99
N SER A 88 -9.77 19.63 2.27
CA SER A 88 -10.04 20.82 3.08
C SER A 88 -8.93 21.13 4.10
N TYR A 89 -7.79 20.42 4.05
CA TYR A 89 -6.71 20.64 5.00
C TYR A 89 -6.10 22.04 4.81
N PRO A 90 -5.92 22.84 5.92
CA PRO A 90 -5.39 24.19 5.82
C PRO A 90 -3.97 24.20 5.21
N ASN A 91 -3.75 25.09 4.25
CA ASN A 91 -2.45 25.30 3.59
C ASN A 91 -1.82 24.02 3.00
N ILE A 92 -2.63 23.12 2.51
CA ILE A 92 -2.18 21.82 1.95
C ILE A 92 -1.21 22.00 0.78
N GLU A 93 -1.31 23.11 0.05
CA GLU A 93 -0.41 23.47 -1.05
C GLU A 93 1.04 23.67 -0.63
N ASN A 94 1.30 23.89 0.68
CA ASN A 94 2.64 24.04 1.25
C ASN A 94 3.24 22.71 1.71
N ILE A 95 2.46 21.62 1.70
CA ILE A 95 2.90 20.29 2.12
C ILE A 95 2.99 19.41 0.87
N LYS A 96 4.15 18.78 0.67
CA LYS A 96 4.31 17.76 -0.36
C LYS A 96 4.04 16.37 0.21
N ALA A 97 3.25 15.60 -0.52
CA ALA A 97 3.09 14.18 -0.25
C ALA A 97 4.16 13.39 -1.02
N ILE A 98 4.99 12.66 -0.29
CA ILE A 98 6.08 11.86 -0.86
C ILE A 98 5.57 10.45 -1.13
N VAL A 99 5.65 10.02 -2.39
CA VAL A 99 5.36 8.63 -2.76
C VAL A 99 6.51 7.73 -2.32
N HIS A 100 6.20 6.78 -1.45
CA HIS A 100 7.22 5.90 -0.90
C HIS A 100 6.93 4.42 -1.24
N PRO A 101 7.79 3.73 -2.01
CA PRO A 101 7.53 2.37 -2.50
C PRO A 101 7.44 1.31 -1.39
N LYS A 102 8.10 1.53 -0.24
CA LYS A 102 8.10 0.58 0.87
C LYS A 102 6.81 0.51 1.67
N ILE A 103 5.88 1.45 1.47
CA ILE A 103 4.52 1.38 2.05
C ILE A 103 3.46 0.92 1.04
N SER A 104 3.89 0.24 -0.01
CA SER A 104 3.01 -0.51 -0.93
C SER A 104 2.28 -1.63 -0.20
N GLU A 105 1.14 -2.08 -0.74
CA GLU A 105 0.43 -3.24 -0.18
C GLU A 105 1.28 -4.52 -0.27
N VAL A 106 0.98 -5.48 0.57
CA VAL A 106 1.47 -6.85 0.43
C VAL A 106 0.89 -7.42 -0.86
N VAL A 107 1.73 -7.92 -1.75
CA VAL A 107 1.26 -8.44 -3.03
C VAL A 107 0.55 -9.78 -2.80
N CYS A 108 -0.78 -9.75 -2.77
CA CYS A 108 -1.62 -10.91 -2.45
C CYS A 108 -2.49 -11.36 -3.62
N CYS A 109 -2.91 -10.44 -4.48
CA CYS A 109 -3.88 -10.72 -5.55
C CYS A 109 -3.80 -9.64 -6.64
N GLY A 110 -4.65 -9.75 -7.67
CA GLY A 110 -4.66 -8.84 -8.81
C GLY A 110 -4.77 -7.35 -8.47
N ASN A 111 -5.48 -7.00 -7.40
CA ASN A 111 -5.58 -5.60 -6.95
C ASN A 111 -4.23 -4.96 -6.57
N ASP A 112 -3.23 -5.77 -6.33
CA ASP A 112 -1.89 -5.33 -5.92
C ASP A 112 -0.91 -5.26 -7.10
N PHE A 113 -1.42 -5.38 -8.32
CA PHE A 113 -0.70 -5.20 -9.56
C PHE A 113 -1.08 -3.85 -10.18
N ILE A 114 -0.09 -3.02 -10.50
CA ILE A 114 -0.30 -1.74 -11.17
C ILE A 114 -0.27 -1.95 -12.69
N ILE A 115 -1.15 -1.29 -13.42
CA ILE A 115 -1.21 -1.37 -14.89
C ILE A 115 -0.49 -0.19 -15.53
N ASP A 116 -0.68 1.04 -15.02
CA ASP A 116 -0.10 2.25 -15.61
C ASP A 116 0.23 3.30 -14.55
N ILE A 117 1.45 3.23 -14.03
CA ILE A 117 1.96 4.23 -13.06
C ILE A 117 2.20 5.59 -13.72
N LYS A 118 2.45 5.64 -15.04
CA LYS A 118 2.66 6.90 -15.76
C LYS A 118 1.37 7.71 -15.82
N GLU A 119 0.25 7.03 -16.11
CA GLU A 119 -1.06 7.67 -16.06
C GLU A 119 -1.37 8.16 -14.64
N THR A 120 -1.08 7.33 -13.62
CA THR A 120 -1.24 7.67 -12.20
C THR A 120 -0.43 8.93 -11.86
N LYS A 121 0.86 8.99 -12.22
CA LYS A 121 1.70 10.16 -12.02
C LYS A 121 1.13 11.41 -12.69
N ALA A 122 0.74 11.31 -13.97
CA ALA A 122 0.18 12.42 -14.71
C ALA A 122 -1.10 12.96 -14.08
N LYS A 123 -2.00 12.08 -13.65
CA LYS A 123 -3.28 12.47 -13.06
C LYS A 123 -3.11 13.19 -11.72
N PHE A 124 -2.30 12.66 -10.83
CA PHE A 124 -2.11 13.28 -9.51
C PHE A 124 -1.27 14.55 -9.56
N ASN A 125 -0.36 14.69 -10.52
CA ASN A 125 0.38 15.94 -10.74
C ASN A 125 -0.51 17.08 -11.27
N MET A 126 -1.55 16.78 -12.05
CA MET A 126 -2.40 17.79 -12.69
C MET A 126 -3.64 18.18 -11.90
N LYS A 127 -4.24 17.25 -11.14
CA LYS A 127 -5.59 17.42 -10.57
C LYS A 127 -5.64 17.51 -9.06
N SER A 128 -4.57 17.16 -8.36
CA SER A 128 -4.56 17.18 -6.89
C SER A 128 -4.15 18.54 -6.36
N LYS A 129 -4.87 19.04 -5.33
CA LYS A 129 -4.40 20.19 -4.53
C LYS A 129 -3.14 19.85 -3.75
N VAL A 130 -3.00 18.59 -3.38
CA VAL A 130 -1.82 18.04 -2.71
C VAL A 130 -0.72 17.86 -3.76
N LYS A 131 0.40 18.53 -3.62
CA LYS A 131 1.56 18.32 -4.49
C LYS A 131 2.17 16.96 -4.20
N VAL A 132 2.29 16.10 -5.21
CA VAL A 132 2.85 14.75 -5.07
C VAL A 132 4.29 14.73 -5.55
N ASP A 133 5.18 14.24 -4.70
CA ASP A 133 6.61 14.11 -4.99
C ASP A 133 6.96 12.62 -5.22
N TRP A 134 7.37 12.30 -6.44
CA TRP A 134 7.71 10.95 -6.88
C TRP A 134 9.21 10.64 -6.80
N SER A 135 10.04 11.57 -6.33
CA SER A 135 11.50 11.45 -6.38
C SER A 135 12.04 10.18 -5.73
N LEU A 136 11.53 9.82 -4.54
CA LEU A 136 11.96 8.58 -3.84
C LEU A 136 11.49 7.32 -4.59
N PHE A 137 10.31 7.36 -5.20
CA PHE A 137 9.84 6.27 -6.04
C PHE A 137 10.73 6.12 -7.28
N ASP A 138 11.05 7.22 -7.97
CA ASP A 138 11.91 7.22 -9.16
C ASP A 138 13.33 6.75 -8.85
N GLU A 139 13.86 7.11 -7.68
CA GLU A 139 15.15 6.58 -7.20
C GLU A 139 15.13 5.08 -6.92
N PHE A 140 14.01 4.58 -6.38
CA PHE A 140 13.80 3.15 -6.19
C PHE A 140 13.79 2.43 -7.53
N ILE A 141 13.03 2.94 -8.52
CA ILE A 141 12.93 2.36 -9.87
C ILE A 141 14.30 2.31 -10.57
N LYS A 142 15.13 3.34 -10.44
CA LYS A 142 16.49 3.32 -11.03
C LYS A 142 17.38 2.19 -10.50
N LYS A 143 17.09 1.66 -9.32
CA LYS A 143 17.83 0.56 -8.69
C LYS A 143 17.14 -0.79 -8.89
N SER A 144 15.88 -0.78 -9.34
CA SER A 144 15.07 -1.97 -9.60
C SER A 144 15.52 -2.69 -10.87
N LYS A 145 15.28 -4.00 -10.91
CA LYS A 145 15.38 -4.82 -12.12
C LYS A 145 14.15 -4.68 -13.01
N PHE A 146 13.06 -4.12 -12.49
CA PHE A 146 11.78 -4.01 -13.14
C PHE A 146 11.47 -2.55 -13.49
N ASP A 147 10.79 -2.33 -14.60
CA ASP A 147 10.31 -1.01 -14.99
C ASP A 147 9.25 -0.48 -14.02
N GLU A 148 8.98 0.82 -14.06
CA GLU A 148 8.09 1.49 -13.11
C GLU A 148 6.67 0.91 -13.04
N ASN A 149 6.10 0.43 -14.16
CA ASN A 149 4.79 -0.23 -14.18
C ASN A 149 4.80 -1.63 -13.57
N PHE A 150 5.98 -2.17 -13.32
CA PHE A 150 6.18 -3.53 -12.83
C PHE A 150 6.93 -3.55 -11.49
N PHE A 151 7.03 -2.42 -10.80
CA PHE A 151 7.79 -2.32 -9.56
C PHE A 151 7.33 -3.30 -8.46
N PHE A 152 6.06 -3.70 -8.48
CA PHE A 152 5.51 -4.69 -7.56
C PHE A 152 6.20 -6.06 -7.67
N PHE A 153 6.83 -6.37 -8.80
CA PHE A 153 7.64 -7.59 -8.93
C PHE A 153 8.84 -7.63 -7.98
N GLU A 154 9.34 -6.48 -7.52
CA GLU A 154 10.37 -6.44 -6.46
C GLU A 154 9.85 -7.06 -5.16
N ASN A 155 8.57 -6.90 -4.86
CA ASN A 155 7.94 -7.41 -3.65
C ASN A 155 7.52 -8.89 -3.75
N ILE A 156 7.45 -9.45 -4.95
CA ILE A 156 7.11 -10.86 -5.16
C ILE A 156 8.33 -11.72 -4.79
N ASN A 157 8.23 -12.47 -3.70
CA ASN A 157 9.30 -13.34 -3.20
C ASN A 157 8.89 -14.81 -3.02
N LEU A 158 7.62 -15.14 -3.27
CA LEU A 158 7.11 -16.51 -3.17
C LEU A 158 7.11 -17.25 -4.51
N LEU A 159 7.31 -16.56 -5.62
CA LEU A 159 7.54 -17.18 -6.92
C LEU A 159 9.03 -17.40 -7.14
N ASP A 160 9.37 -18.50 -7.82
CA ASP A 160 10.74 -18.70 -8.28
C ASP A 160 11.16 -17.62 -9.29
N ASN A 161 12.45 -17.34 -9.35
CA ASN A 161 12.99 -16.26 -10.17
C ASN A 161 12.71 -16.45 -11.66
N LYS A 162 12.69 -17.70 -12.15
CA LYS A 162 12.45 -18.00 -13.57
C LYS A 162 11.01 -17.66 -13.96
N THR A 163 10.04 -18.16 -13.19
CA THR A 163 8.61 -17.87 -13.42
C THR A 163 8.35 -16.35 -13.33
N LYS A 164 8.94 -15.67 -12.33
CA LYS A 164 8.81 -14.22 -12.16
C LYS A 164 9.36 -13.45 -13.36
N GLU A 165 10.51 -13.83 -13.89
CA GLU A 165 11.14 -13.18 -15.04
C GLU A 165 10.37 -13.45 -16.34
N GLU A 166 9.92 -14.68 -16.56
CA GLU A 166 9.14 -15.05 -17.75
C GLU A 166 7.84 -14.25 -17.84
N ILE A 167 7.09 -14.14 -16.75
CA ILE A 167 5.84 -13.36 -16.76
C ILE A 167 6.11 -11.86 -16.90
N TYR A 168 7.15 -11.34 -16.25
CA TYR A 168 7.55 -9.93 -16.40
C TYR A 168 7.85 -9.61 -17.88
N ILE A 169 8.71 -10.38 -18.53
CA ILE A 169 9.09 -10.18 -19.93
C ILE A 169 7.85 -10.22 -20.83
N LYS A 170 6.96 -11.18 -20.61
CA LYS A 170 5.72 -11.34 -21.38
C LYS A 170 4.80 -10.12 -21.23
N LEU A 171 4.49 -9.74 -20.01
CA LEU A 171 3.62 -8.60 -19.73
C LEU A 171 4.23 -7.28 -20.23
N LYS A 172 5.53 -7.07 -20.00
CA LYS A 172 6.25 -5.89 -20.51
C LYS A 172 6.18 -5.81 -22.03
N THR A 173 6.42 -6.92 -22.74
CA THR A 173 6.37 -6.95 -24.19
C THR A 173 4.99 -6.54 -24.73
N LEU A 174 3.91 -6.98 -24.08
CA LEU A 174 2.55 -6.62 -24.47
C LEU A 174 2.23 -5.17 -24.17
N TYR A 175 2.67 -4.67 -23.01
CA TYR A 175 2.53 -3.28 -22.61
C TYR A 175 3.27 -2.34 -23.60
N ASP A 176 4.52 -2.64 -23.92
CA ASP A 176 5.34 -1.84 -24.85
C ASP A 176 4.76 -1.80 -26.28
N LYS A 177 4.05 -2.84 -26.70
CA LYS A 177 3.30 -2.89 -27.96
C LYS A 177 1.97 -2.14 -27.91
N GLY A 178 1.51 -1.71 -26.75
CA GLY A 178 0.19 -1.09 -26.55
C GLY A 178 -0.98 -2.09 -26.63
N ASP A 179 -0.71 -3.40 -26.63
CA ASP A 179 -1.74 -4.44 -26.69
C ASP A 179 -2.32 -4.70 -25.30
N MET A 180 -3.05 -3.72 -24.80
CA MET A 180 -3.65 -3.76 -23.45
C MET A 180 -4.71 -4.84 -23.30
N LYS A 181 -5.34 -5.27 -24.39
CA LYS A 181 -6.31 -6.37 -24.36
C LYS A 181 -5.61 -7.70 -24.06
N GLU A 182 -4.56 -8.01 -24.81
CA GLU A 182 -3.81 -9.25 -24.58
C GLU A 182 -2.99 -9.17 -23.28
N TYR A 183 -2.48 -7.98 -22.91
CA TYR A 183 -1.87 -7.75 -21.61
C TYR A 183 -2.80 -8.19 -20.46
N LYS A 184 -4.06 -7.72 -20.46
CA LYS A 184 -5.04 -8.09 -19.43
C LYS A 184 -5.39 -9.57 -19.47
N ASN A 185 -5.51 -10.17 -20.66
CA ASN A 185 -5.76 -11.60 -20.80
C ASN A 185 -4.63 -12.45 -20.17
N GLU A 186 -3.38 -12.11 -20.49
CA GLU A 186 -2.22 -12.84 -19.95
C GLU A 186 -2.03 -12.62 -18.45
N LEU A 187 -2.24 -11.39 -17.99
CA LEU A 187 -2.25 -11.09 -16.55
C LEU A 187 -3.34 -11.89 -15.82
N GLY A 188 -4.55 -11.93 -16.36
CA GLY A 188 -5.66 -12.70 -15.77
C GLY A 188 -5.38 -14.22 -15.73
N LYS A 189 -4.77 -14.79 -16.76
CA LYS A 189 -4.31 -16.19 -16.75
C LYS A 189 -3.28 -16.44 -15.66
N PHE A 190 -2.25 -15.59 -15.60
CA PHE A 190 -1.20 -15.68 -14.59
C PHE A 190 -1.78 -15.60 -13.18
N LEU A 191 -2.63 -14.60 -12.91
CA LEU A 191 -3.26 -14.42 -11.62
C LEU A 191 -4.10 -15.64 -11.22
N LYS A 192 -4.88 -16.21 -12.16
CA LYS A 192 -5.72 -17.38 -11.89
C LYS A 192 -4.88 -18.62 -11.62
N GLU A 193 -3.84 -18.86 -12.42
CA GLU A 193 -2.96 -20.03 -12.30
C GLU A 193 -2.21 -20.05 -10.97
N HIS A 194 -1.67 -18.89 -10.57
CA HIS A 194 -0.81 -18.82 -9.38
C HIS A 194 -1.57 -18.50 -8.09
N TYR A 195 -2.80 -17.94 -8.16
CA TYR A 195 -3.58 -17.65 -6.96
C TYR A 195 -3.96 -18.90 -6.17
N GLU A 196 -4.27 -20.00 -6.84
CA GLU A 196 -4.67 -21.25 -6.17
C GLU A 196 -3.51 -21.89 -5.40
N TYR A 197 -2.27 -21.71 -5.89
CA TYR A 197 -1.04 -22.24 -5.27
C TYR A 197 -0.41 -21.27 -4.29
N TYR A 198 -0.40 -19.99 -4.60
CA TYR A 198 0.29 -18.94 -3.85
C TYR A 198 -0.70 -17.85 -3.50
N ARG A 199 -1.64 -18.10 -2.61
CA ARG A 199 -2.63 -17.10 -2.17
C ARG A 199 -2.05 -15.73 -1.84
N LYS A 200 -0.72 -15.62 -1.85
CA LYS A 200 0.08 -14.43 -1.72
C LYS A 200 1.31 -14.57 -2.59
N TYR A 201 1.70 -13.51 -3.24
CA TYR A 201 2.94 -13.44 -4.01
C TYR A 201 4.10 -12.91 -3.15
N GLU A 202 3.77 -12.20 -2.08
CA GLU A 202 4.70 -11.66 -1.09
C GLU A 202 4.45 -12.26 0.30
N SER A 203 5.51 -12.74 0.97
CA SER A 203 5.40 -13.23 2.35
C SER A 203 5.24 -12.07 3.34
N PHE A 204 4.55 -12.30 4.45
CA PHE A 204 4.46 -11.32 5.53
C PHE A 204 5.82 -10.99 6.14
N LYS A 205 6.75 -11.93 6.17
CA LYS A 205 8.13 -11.68 6.61
C LYS A 205 8.77 -10.61 5.74
N HIS A 206 8.71 -10.76 4.41
CA HIS A 206 9.28 -9.80 3.47
C HIS A 206 8.60 -8.42 3.59
N SER A 207 7.28 -8.39 3.69
CA SER A 207 6.55 -7.12 3.87
C SER A 207 6.89 -6.43 5.19
N ASN A 208 7.13 -7.18 6.28
CA ASN A 208 7.60 -6.64 7.55
C ASN A 208 9.01 -6.06 7.46
N GLU A 209 9.94 -6.77 6.81
CA GLU A 209 11.30 -6.28 6.57
C GLU A 209 11.26 -4.95 5.80
N ARG A 210 10.45 -4.89 4.75
CA ARG A 210 10.22 -3.68 3.95
C ARG A 210 9.62 -2.53 4.76
N PHE A 211 8.67 -2.83 5.64
CA PHE A 211 8.09 -1.83 6.53
C PHE A 211 9.06 -1.39 7.63
N ASP A 212 9.91 -2.28 8.15
CA ASP A 212 10.97 -1.95 9.10
C ASP A 212 12.02 -1.02 8.48
N GLU A 213 12.36 -1.21 7.21
CA GLU A 213 13.20 -0.27 6.47
C GLU A 213 12.54 1.11 6.35
N PHE A 214 11.22 1.17 6.11
CA PHE A 214 10.48 2.44 6.11
C PHE A 214 10.47 3.09 7.50
N LYS A 215 10.26 2.33 8.57
CA LYS A 215 10.35 2.87 9.94
C LYS A 215 11.75 3.44 10.25
N ASN A 216 12.79 2.73 9.82
CA ASN A 216 14.17 3.20 9.98
C ASN A 216 14.43 4.49 9.17
N TYR A 217 13.87 4.59 7.97
CA TYR A 217 13.90 5.82 7.18
C TYR A 217 13.22 6.98 7.97
N LEU A 218 12.03 6.76 8.53
CA LEU A 218 11.34 7.78 9.34
C LEU A 218 12.13 8.17 10.58
N LYS A 219 12.75 7.22 11.30
CA LYS A 219 13.61 7.51 12.45
C LYS A 219 14.77 8.44 12.09
N ASN A 220 15.41 8.16 10.96
CA ASN A 220 16.56 8.94 10.51
C ASN A 220 16.14 10.34 10.03
N GLU A 221 15.06 10.43 9.26
CA GLU A 221 14.54 11.70 8.71
C GLU A 221 14.08 12.66 9.83
N PHE A 222 13.48 12.11 10.91
CA PHE A 222 12.88 12.90 11.99
C PHE A 222 13.60 12.76 13.33
N LYS A 223 14.87 12.31 13.34
CA LYS A 223 15.64 12.00 14.56
C LYS A 223 15.64 13.14 15.61
N GLU A 224 15.68 14.39 15.16
CA GLU A 224 15.75 15.56 16.05
C GLU A 224 14.39 15.88 16.72
N ASN A 225 13.30 15.35 16.18
CA ASN A 225 11.94 15.68 16.61
C ASN A 225 11.08 14.42 16.90
N LEU A 226 11.68 13.27 17.16
CA LEU A 226 10.94 12.02 17.36
C LEU A 226 9.87 12.11 18.45
N ASN A 227 10.17 12.81 19.53
CA ASN A 227 9.29 12.94 20.71
C ASN A 227 8.28 14.11 20.61
N ASP A 228 8.37 14.94 19.57
CA ASP A 228 7.41 16.04 19.37
C ASP A 228 6.14 15.51 18.72
N THR A 229 5.20 15.07 19.56
CA THR A 229 3.91 14.54 19.10
C THR A 229 2.93 15.62 18.64
N ASN A 230 3.25 16.91 18.80
CA ASN A 230 2.43 18.00 18.25
C ASN A 230 2.60 18.13 16.73
N LYS A 231 3.73 17.66 16.19
CA LYS A 231 4.01 17.63 14.76
C LYS A 231 3.75 16.23 14.22
N LYS A 232 2.74 16.09 13.40
CA LYS A 232 2.28 14.80 12.86
C LYS A 232 2.88 14.50 11.50
N ILE A 233 3.12 13.21 11.27
CA ILE A 233 3.50 12.65 9.98
C ILE A 233 2.41 11.67 9.59
N LEU A 234 1.73 11.95 8.48
CA LEU A 234 0.66 11.10 7.96
C LEU A 234 1.19 10.17 6.87
N CYS A 235 0.96 8.87 7.04
CA CYS A 235 1.31 7.83 6.06
C CYS A 235 0.02 7.17 5.56
N VAL A 236 -0.30 7.30 4.27
CA VAL A 236 -1.50 6.67 3.69
C VAL A 236 -1.08 5.40 2.97
N CYS A 237 -1.56 4.26 3.44
CA CYS A 237 -1.12 2.94 2.99
C CYS A 237 -2.22 1.88 3.09
N HIS A 238 -1.92 0.64 3.47
CA HIS A 238 -2.77 -0.52 3.25
C HIS A 238 -2.94 -1.39 4.50
N SER A 239 -4.02 -2.18 4.47
CA SER A 239 -4.41 -3.01 5.62
C SER A 239 -3.48 -4.18 5.85
N ALA A 240 -3.14 -4.97 4.83
CA ALA A 240 -2.32 -6.16 5.02
C ALA A 240 -0.90 -5.79 5.48
N LEU A 241 -0.33 -4.73 4.90
CA LEU A 241 0.96 -4.18 5.32
C LEU A 241 0.93 -3.76 6.80
N LEU A 242 -0.06 -2.97 7.21
CA LEU A 242 -0.18 -2.50 8.59
C LEU A 242 -0.49 -3.65 9.55
N SER A 243 -1.39 -4.57 9.18
CA SER A 243 -1.72 -5.74 10.00
C SER A 243 -0.50 -6.62 10.24
N ALA A 244 0.32 -6.84 9.22
CA ALA A 244 1.58 -7.55 9.35
C ALA A 244 2.54 -6.82 10.30
N ALA A 245 2.65 -5.50 10.16
CA ALA A 245 3.58 -4.67 10.92
C ALA A 245 3.26 -4.54 12.42
N ILE A 246 1.95 -4.53 12.77
CA ILE A 246 1.49 -4.40 14.17
C ILE A 246 1.28 -5.75 14.86
N SER A 247 1.25 -6.85 14.10
CA SER A 247 1.14 -8.18 14.67
C SER A 247 2.32 -8.47 15.60
N SER A 248 2.00 -8.86 16.83
CA SER A 248 3.01 -9.25 17.82
C SER A 248 3.48 -10.69 17.67
N THR A 249 2.85 -11.46 16.79
CA THR A 249 3.26 -12.83 16.49
C THR A 249 4.52 -12.80 15.64
N PRO A 250 5.66 -13.34 16.11
CA PRO A 250 6.78 -13.58 15.22
C PRO A 250 6.26 -14.54 14.14
N PHE A 251 6.30 -14.12 12.89
CA PHE A 251 6.07 -15.02 11.77
C PHE A 251 7.23 -16.01 11.77
N LEU A 252 7.04 -17.12 12.50
CA LEU A 252 7.99 -18.20 12.57
C LEU A 252 7.76 -19.09 11.36
N LYS A 253 8.77 -19.12 10.51
CA LYS A 253 9.04 -20.13 9.46
C LYS A 253 7.97 -20.41 8.40
N ASP A 254 8.41 -20.37 7.19
CA ASP A 254 8.19 -21.00 5.87
C ASP A 254 7.03 -22.04 5.69
N GLU A 255 6.01 -22.10 6.52
CA GLU A 255 4.92 -23.06 6.40
C GLU A 255 3.61 -22.38 6.02
N ILE A 256 3.22 -22.57 4.75
CA ILE A 256 2.04 -21.96 4.09
C ILE A 256 0.71 -22.26 4.83
N GLU A 257 0.58 -23.40 5.50
CA GLU A 257 -0.63 -23.76 6.26
C GLU A 257 -0.76 -23.00 7.58
N GLU A 258 0.33 -22.77 8.30
CA GLU A 258 0.33 -21.94 9.52
C GLU A 258 0.03 -20.47 9.26
N GLU A 259 0.37 -19.94 8.08
CA GLU A 259 0.08 -18.54 7.72
C GLU A 259 -1.43 -18.29 7.56
N LYS A 260 -2.22 -19.27 7.14
CA LYS A 260 -3.67 -19.12 6.95
C LYS A 260 -4.40 -18.91 8.29
N GLU A 261 -4.07 -19.68 9.30
CA GLU A 261 -4.66 -19.58 10.65
C GLU A 261 -4.22 -18.27 11.35
N LYS A 262 -3.00 -17.82 11.07
CA LYS A 262 -2.48 -16.54 11.58
C LYS A 262 -3.11 -15.31 10.91
N CYS A 263 -3.47 -15.38 9.63
CA CYS A 263 -4.16 -14.29 8.94
C CYS A 263 -5.54 -13.99 9.52
N ASP A 264 -6.27 -15.01 9.97
CA ASP A 264 -7.61 -14.85 10.56
C ASP A 264 -7.57 -14.17 11.94
N ASN A 265 -6.40 -14.16 12.59
CA ASN A 265 -6.16 -13.53 13.89
C ASN A 265 -5.46 -12.17 13.83
N LEU A 266 -5.16 -11.65 12.63
CA LEU A 266 -4.57 -10.31 12.48
C LEU A 266 -5.61 -9.22 12.78
N TYR A 267 -5.17 -8.16 13.44
CA TYR A 267 -6.01 -6.96 13.60
C TYR A 267 -6.36 -6.38 12.23
N GLN A 268 -7.65 -6.33 11.93
CA GLN A 268 -8.15 -5.78 10.67
C GLN A 268 -8.40 -4.28 10.83
N ILE A 269 -7.52 -3.47 10.25
CA ILE A 269 -7.69 -2.03 10.17
C ILE A 269 -8.83 -1.72 9.20
N LYS A 270 -9.84 -0.96 9.65
CA LYS A 270 -11.00 -0.60 8.84
C LYS A 270 -10.61 0.37 7.72
N ASN A 271 -11.43 0.43 6.66
CA ASN A 271 -11.23 1.39 5.58
C ASN A 271 -11.22 2.82 6.11
N ALA A 272 -10.26 3.63 5.65
CA ALA A 272 -10.00 4.99 6.11
C ALA A 272 -9.72 5.13 7.63
N GLU A 273 -9.45 4.04 8.35
CA GLU A 273 -9.04 4.09 9.76
C GLU A 273 -7.63 4.66 9.88
N ILE A 274 -7.42 5.47 10.92
CA ILE A 274 -6.12 6.06 11.25
C ILE A 274 -5.67 5.47 12.59
N ILE A 275 -4.43 5.01 12.64
CA ILE A 275 -3.78 4.48 13.85
C ILE A 275 -2.44 5.17 14.07
N SER A 276 -2.00 5.28 15.31
CA SER A 276 -0.63 5.68 15.65
C SER A 276 0.26 4.45 15.77
N ILE A 277 1.44 4.47 15.13
CA ILE A 277 2.45 3.43 15.30
C ILE A 277 3.67 4.03 16.01
N LEU A 278 4.15 3.36 17.05
CA LEU A 278 5.38 3.73 17.74
C LEU A 278 6.58 3.29 16.88
N ILE A 279 7.44 4.25 16.56
CA ILE A 279 8.62 4.05 15.71
C ILE A 279 9.90 4.30 16.49
#